data_cf76221cccce8c55a26656d57829badf
#
_entry.id   cf76221cccce8c55a26656d57829badf
#
_cell.length_a   1.000
_cell.length_b   1.000
_cell.length_c   1.000
_cell.angle_alpha   90.00
_cell.angle_beta   90.00
_cell.angle_gamma   90.00
#
_symmetry.space_group_name_H-M   'P 1'
#
loop_
_entity.id
_entity.type
_entity.pdbx_description
1 polymer ?
#
loop_
_entity_poly.entity_id
_entity_poly.type
_entity_poly.pdbx_seq_one_letter_code
_entity_poly.pdbx_strand_id
1 'polypeptide(L)'
;MKNTKGFTLVELLAVIVIMGILMMVAIPAVSRTIENTRKDSFVNTAKNYANAALTQWTADGFSCGDDNITSSAVAPGTYYIQINTKDADAPELLQQGGKSPWGNRDVAGWVKVVVSTGSGDKRIEKFYVNIGDSAHAIKADKEYSTLVRGDVTSIAKEADNPSIPDGATTCVEQ
;
A
#
# COMPACT_ATOMS: atom_id res chain seq x y z
N MET A 1 -46.35 41.27 -19.14
CA MET A 1 -46.53 39.80 -19.08
C MET A 1 -45.22 39.14 -19.49
N LYS A 2 -44.55 38.38 -18.58
CA LYS A 2 -43.34 37.63 -18.91
C LYS A 2 -43.72 36.36 -19.67
N ASN A 3 -43.28 36.22 -20.93
CA ASN A 3 -43.43 34.98 -21.69
C ASN A 3 -42.46 33.93 -21.12
N THR A 4 -42.98 33.00 -20.37
CA THR A 4 -42.27 31.78 -19.98
C THR A 4 -42.37 30.75 -21.11
N LYS A 5 -41.30 30.64 -21.90
CA LYS A 5 -41.16 29.56 -22.88
C LYS A 5 -40.87 28.26 -22.11
N GLY A 6 -41.81 27.33 -22.15
CA GLY A 6 -41.63 25.98 -21.59
C GLY A 6 -40.87 25.09 -22.59
N PHE A 7 -40.08 24.13 -22.09
CA PHE A 7 -39.44 23.11 -22.92
C PHE A 7 -40.46 22.18 -23.55
N THR A 8 -40.23 21.80 -24.78
CA THR A 8 -41.08 20.78 -25.45
C THR A 8 -40.67 19.37 -24.99
N LEU A 9 -41.61 18.44 -25.03
CA LEU A 9 -41.38 17.03 -24.66
C LEU A 9 -40.31 16.39 -25.58
N VAL A 10 -40.25 16.80 -26.85
CA VAL A 10 -39.28 16.32 -27.83
C VAL A 10 -37.86 16.80 -27.52
N GLU A 11 -37.68 18.05 -27.06
CA GLU A 11 -36.39 18.57 -26.64
C GLU A 11 -35.85 17.81 -25.43
N LEU A 12 -36.71 17.49 -24.46
CA LEU A 12 -36.32 16.70 -23.29
C LEU A 12 -35.94 15.27 -23.69
N LEU A 13 -36.72 14.65 -24.57
CA LEU A 13 -36.43 13.30 -25.08
C LEU A 13 -35.12 13.24 -25.85
N ALA A 14 -34.84 14.24 -26.68
CA ALA A 14 -33.56 14.32 -27.42
C ALA A 14 -32.33 14.42 -26.46
N VAL A 15 -32.45 15.19 -25.39
CA VAL A 15 -31.36 15.35 -24.41
C VAL A 15 -31.06 14.03 -23.68
N ILE A 16 -32.08 13.30 -23.21
CA ILE A 16 -31.87 12.03 -22.50
C ILE A 16 -31.27 10.95 -23.41
N VAL A 17 -31.66 10.92 -24.69
CA VAL A 17 -31.06 9.98 -25.67
C VAL A 17 -29.59 10.30 -25.89
N ILE A 18 -29.23 11.57 -26.08
CA ILE A 18 -27.81 11.99 -26.25
C ILE A 18 -27.01 11.69 -24.98
N MET A 19 -27.54 12.00 -23.80
CA MET A 19 -26.89 11.67 -22.53
C MET A 19 -26.66 10.17 -22.38
N GLY A 20 -27.64 9.32 -22.75
CA GLY A 20 -27.52 7.87 -22.70
C GLY A 20 -26.35 7.36 -23.55
N ILE A 21 -26.22 7.87 -24.77
CA ILE A 21 -25.09 7.49 -25.66
C ILE A 21 -23.75 7.93 -25.07
N LEU A 22 -23.65 9.16 -24.56
CA LEU A 22 -22.42 9.68 -23.97
C LEU A 22 -22.02 8.88 -22.72
N MET A 23 -22.96 8.51 -21.86
CA MET A 23 -22.72 7.69 -20.66
C MET A 23 -22.18 6.30 -21.02
N MET A 24 -22.65 5.68 -22.10
CA MET A 24 -22.19 4.36 -22.54
C MET A 24 -20.69 4.32 -22.79
N VAL A 25 -20.09 5.41 -23.30
CA VAL A 25 -18.66 5.52 -23.57
C VAL A 25 -17.89 6.03 -22.33
N ALA A 26 -18.50 6.94 -21.56
CA ALA A 26 -17.84 7.59 -20.41
C ALA A 26 -17.66 6.63 -19.22
N ILE A 27 -18.63 5.80 -18.89
CA ILE A 27 -18.60 4.93 -17.70
C ILE A 27 -17.40 3.97 -17.71
N PRO A 28 -17.10 3.21 -18.78
CA PRO A 28 -15.95 2.32 -18.79
C PRO A 28 -14.59 3.06 -18.66
N ALA A 29 -14.47 4.24 -19.26
CA ALA A 29 -13.27 5.05 -19.20
C ALA A 29 -13.02 5.57 -17.77
N VAL A 30 -14.04 6.10 -17.11
CA VAL A 30 -13.97 6.59 -15.73
C VAL A 30 -13.64 5.45 -14.77
N SER A 31 -14.30 4.27 -14.90
CA SER A 31 -14.05 3.12 -14.04
C SER A 31 -12.58 2.65 -14.09
N ARG A 32 -11.98 2.61 -15.28
CA ARG A 32 -10.55 2.28 -15.42
C ARG A 32 -9.63 3.31 -14.77
N THR A 33 -9.98 4.58 -14.89
CA THR A 33 -9.21 5.67 -14.27
C THR A 33 -9.26 5.58 -12.75
N ILE A 34 -10.44 5.33 -12.17
CA ILE A 34 -10.61 5.15 -10.73
C ILE A 34 -9.78 3.97 -10.23
N GLU A 35 -9.84 2.82 -10.92
CA GLU A 35 -9.08 1.64 -10.53
C GLU A 35 -7.57 1.89 -10.59
N ASN A 36 -7.11 2.56 -11.63
CA ASN A 36 -5.70 2.95 -11.75
C ASN A 36 -5.25 3.89 -10.62
N THR A 37 -6.08 4.88 -10.28
CA THR A 37 -5.80 5.82 -9.19
C THR A 37 -5.75 5.11 -7.84
N ARG A 38 -6.64 4.13 -7.60
CA ARG A 38 -6.61 3.31 -6.39
C ARG A 38 -5.34 2.49 -6.29
N LYS A 39 -4.89 1.87 -7.38
CA LYS A 39 -3.61 1.13 -7.42
C LYS A 39 -2.42 2.03 -7.14
N ASP A 40 -2.39 3.23 -7.72
CA ASP A 40 -1.34 4.21 -7.44
C ASP A 40 -1.34 4.63 -5.96
N SER A 41 -2.53 4.87 -5.40
CA SER A 41 -2.69 5.17 -3.98
C SER A 41 -2.19 4.03 -3.10
N PHE A 42 -2.48 2.78 -3.46
CA PHE A 42 -2.02 1.61 -2.70
C PHE A 42 -0.50 1.44 -2.74
N VAL A 43 0.14 1.70 -3.88
CA VAL A 43 1.60 1.76 -3.99
C VAL A 43 2.18 2.85 -3.09
N ASN A 44 1.53 4.02 -3.04
CA ASN A 44 1.97 5.10 -2.15
C ASN A 44 1.80 4.71 -0.67
N THR A 45 0.71 4.03 -0.31
CA THR A 45 0.53 3.45 1.03
C THR A 45 1.68 2.51 1.38
N ALA A 46 2.06 1.59 0.49
CA ALA A 46 3.19 0.70 0.69
C ALA A 46 4.51 1.46 0.90
N LYS A 47 4.77 2.48 0.06
CA LYS A 47 5.96 3.33 0.18
C LYS A 47 5.98 4.11 1.49
N ASN A 48 4.82 4.57 1.97
CA ASN A 48 4.72 5.27 3.24
C ASN A 48 5.10 4.35 4.42
N TYR A 49 4.65 3.09 4.41
CA TYR A 49 5.07 2.10 5.42
C TYR A 49 6.57 1.85 5.39
N ALA A 50 7.15 1.69 4.20
CA ALA A 50 8.59 1.50 4.07
C ALA A 50 9.40 2.72 4.53
N ASN A 51 8.92 3.94 4.24
CA ASN A 51 9.56 5.19 4.69
C ASN A 51 9.44 5.37 6.21
N ALA A 52 8.30 5.03 6.81
CA ALA A 52 8.14 5.05 8.25
C ALA A 52 9.10 4.04 8.92
N ALA A 53 9.18 2.82 8.38
CA ALA A 53 10.13 1.82 8.85
C ALA A 53 11.59 2.29 8.70
N LEU A 54 11.95 2.92 7.57
CA LEU A 54 13.28 3.49 7.37
C LEU A 54 13.59 4.56 8.43
N THR A 55 12.65 5.45 8.71
CA THR A 55 12.84 6.54 9.69
C THR A 55 13.06 5.97 11.10
N GLN A 56 12.23 5.03 11.52
CA GLN A 56 12.36 4.36 12.82
C GLN A 56 13.61 3.49 12.89
N TRP A 57 13.96 2.80 11.81
CA TRP A 57 15.19 2.00 11.73
C TRP A 57 16.45 2.84 11.94
N THR A 58 16.52 3.99 11.30
CA THR A 58 17.66 4.91 11.42
C THR A 58 17.70 5.64 12.77
N ALA A 59 16.58 5.71 13.48
CA ALA A 59 16.48 6.28 14.83
C ALA A 59 16.70 5.24 15.95
N ASP A 60 17.12 4.01 15.62
CA ASP A 60 17.20 2.88 16.56
C ASP A 60 15.87 2.53 17.26
N GLY A 61 14.74 2.83 16.61
CA GLY A 61 13.41 2.60 17.14
C GLY A 61 12.96 1.14 17.07
N PHE A 62 13.79 0.20 16.59
CA PHE A 62 13.47 -1.23 16.54
C PHE A 62 14.43 -2.08 17.35
N SER A 63 13.85 -3.12 17.96
CA SER A 63 14.52 -4.21 18.64
C SER A 63 14.30 -5.48 17.83
N CYS A 64 15.38 -6.16 17.44
CA CYS A 64 15.35 -7.30 16.53
C CYS A 64 15.82 -8.60 17.19
N GLY A 65 15.11 -9.70 16.91
CA GLY A 65 15.41 -11.03 17.42
C GLY A 65 15.18 -11.20 18.91
N ASP A 66 15.51 -12.39 19.42
CA ASP A 66 15.30 -12.78 20.82
C ASP A 66 16.25 -11.99 21.77
N ASP A 67 17.39 -11.54 21.26
CA ASP A 67 18.38 -10.79 22.05
C ASP A 67 18.08 -9.28 22.14
N ASN A 68 16.97 -8.81 21.57
CA ASN A 68 16.56 -7.41 21.55
C ASN A 68 17.66 -6.46 21.05
N ILE A 69 18.33 -6.81 19.95
CA ILE A 69 19.41 -6.01 19.37
C ILE A 69 18.82 -4.81 18.63
N THR A 70 19.31 -3.60 18.92
CA THR A 70 18.85 -2.38 18.22
C THR A 70 19.16 -2.41 16.72
N SER A 71 18.38 -1.71 15.93
CA SER A 71 18.48 -1.71 14.47
C SER A 71 19.87 -1.31 13.94
N SER A 72 20.58 -0.42 14.62
CA SER A 72 21.96 -0.04 14.24
C SER A 72 23.01 -1.13 14.53
N ALA A 73 22.76 -2.00 15.51
CA ALA A 73 23.71 -3.01 15.98
C ALA A 73 23.49 -4.41 15.36
N VAL A 74 22.39 -4.64 14.62
CA VAL A 74 22.13 -5.94 14.00
C VAL A 74 23.21 -6.32 12.99
N ALA A 75 23.55 -7.60 12.96
CA ALA A 75 24.49 -8.19 12.01
C ALA A 75 23.93 -8.12 10.56
N PRO A 76 24.78 -8.29 9.54
CA PRO A 76 24.29 -8.50 8.18
C PRO A 76 23.31 -9.66 8.11
N GLY A 77 22.12 -9.41 7.53
CA GLY A 77 21.03 -10.38 7.54
C GLY A 77 19.74 -9.80 6.98
N THR A 78 18.66 -10.56 7.11
CA THR A 78 17.31 -10.14 6.70
C THR A 78 16.42 -10.06 7.92
N TYR A 79 15.76 -8.92 8.08
CA TYR A 79 14.91 -8.60 9.21
C TYR A 79 13.52 -8.22 8.71
N TYR A 80 12.48 -8.55 9.48
CA TYR A 80 11.09 -8.27 9.10
C TYR A 80 10.40 -7.46 10.19
N ILE A 81 9.70 -6.42 9.75
CA ILE A 81 8.85 -5.57 10.59
C ILE A 81 7.41 -5.85 10.16
N GLN A 82 6.59 -6.32 11.06
CA GLN A 82 5.19 -6.66 10.77
C GLN A 82 4.34 -5.41 10.58
N ILE A 83 3.43 -5.46 9.61
CA ILE A 83 2.38 -4.48 9.39
C ILE A 83 1.04 -5.17 9.65
N ASN A 84 0.23 -4.63 10.57
CA ASN A 84 -1.12 -5.11 10.80
C ASN A 84 -2.00 -4.00 11.38
N THR A 85 -2.76 -3.31 10.54
CA THR A 85 -3.64 -2.20 10.97
C THR A 85 -4.92 -2.66 11.68
N LYS A 86 -5.17 -3.97 11.74
CA LYS A 86 -6.31 -4.57 12.43
C LYS A 86 -6.02 -4.78 13.92
N ASP A 87 -4.75 -4.84 14.29
CA ASP A 87 -4.30 -5.04 15.66
C ASP A 87 -4.16 -3.67 16.35
N ALA A 88 -4.93 -3.45 17.42
CA ALA A 88 -4.89 -2.21 18.19
C ALA A 88 -3.56 -2.04 18.96
N ASP A 89 -2.86 -3.16 19.23
CA ASP A 89 -1.56 -3.17 19.92
C ASP A 89 -0.38 -3.14 18.92
N ALA A 90 -0.68 -3.05 17.61
CA ALA A 90 0.35 -2.94 16.59
C ALA A 90 1.10 -1.59 16.72
N PRO A 91 2.40 -1.57 16.43
CA PRO A 91 3.23 -0.37 16.53
C PRO A 91 2.66 0.84 15.78
N GLU A 92 2.87 2.05 16.31
CA GLU A 92 2.39 3.32 15.72
C GLU A 92 2.88 3.58 14.29
N LEU A 93 3.93 2.90 13.86
CA LEU A 93 4.41 2.90 12.48
C LEU A 93 3.28 2.71 11.46
N LEU A 94 2.26 1.97 11.85
CA LEU A 94 1.10 1.64 11.05
C LEU A 94 0.13 2.79 10.85
N GLN A 95 0.15 3.79 11.70
CA GLN A 95 -0.74 4.95 11.59
C GLN A 95 -0.33 5.86 10.43
N GLN A 96 0.92 5.85 10.02
CA GLN A 96 1.45 6.69 8.96
C GLN A 96 1.22 6.13 7.54
N GLY A 97 1.06 4.82 7.39
CA GLY A 97 0.84 4.17 6.10
C GLY A 97 -0.58 4.33 5.56
N GLY A 98 -1.56 4.41 6.48
CA GLY A 98 -2.98 4.53 6.13
C GLY A 98 -3.64 3.21 5.76
N LYS A 99 -4.92 3.30 5.42
CA LYS A 99 -5.75 2.17 5.02
C LYS A 99 -5.81 1.98 3.51
N SER A 100 -6.39 0.87 3.07
CA SER A 100 -6.59 0.57 1.65
C SER A 100 -7.51 1.58 0.96
N PRO A 101 -7.22 2.00 -0.28
CA PRO A 101 -8.08 2.86 -1.09
C PRO A 101 -9.36 2.15 -1.59
N TRP A 102 -9.51 0.84 -1.38
CA TRP A 102 -10.72 0.07 -1.69
C TRP A 102 -11.62 -0.10 -0.47
N GLY A 103 -12.25 1.01 -0.03
CA GLY A 103 -13.21 0.98 1.06
C GLY A 103 -12.61 1.02 2.45
N ASN A 104 -11.44 1.62 2.59
CA ASN A 104 -10.80 1.86 3.89
C ASN A 104 -10.54 0.59 4.70
N ARG A 105 -10.21 -0.51 4.02
CA ARG A 105 -9.90 -1.81 4.62
C ARG A 105 -8.58 -1.77 5.35
N ASP A 106 -8.45 -2.66 6.34
CA ASP A 106 -7.19 -2.86 7.03
C ASP A 106 -6.14 -3.45 6.10
N VAL A 107 -4.89 -3.11 6.37
CA VAL A 107 -3.72 -3.56 5.61
C VAL A 107 -2.88 -4.44 6.50
N ALA A 108 -2.42 -5.57 5.97
CA ALA A 108 -1.50 -6.48 6.64
C ALA A 108 -0.33 -6.82 5.71
N GLY A 109 0.82 -7.14 6.30
CA GLY A 109 2.01 -7.48 5.55
C GLY A 109 3.29 -7.24 6.35
N TRP A 110 4.34 -6.81 5.65
CA TRP A 110 5.65 -6.59 6.28
C TRP A 110 6.52 -5.61 5.50
N VAL A 111 7.46 -5.01 6.22
CA VAL A 111 8.65 -4.37 5.66
C VAL A 111 9.84 -5.29 5.92
N LYS A 112 10.57 -5.66 4.88
CA LYS A 112 11.82 -6.44 4.94
C LYS A 112 13.00 -5.50 4.83
N VAL A 113 13.91 -5.56 5.79
CA VAL A 113 15.18 -4.84 5.79
C VAL A 113 16.30 -5.83 5.53
N VAL A 114 17.04 -5.61 4.47
CA VAL A 114 18.23 -6.41 4.14
C VAL A 114 19.45 -5.59 4.50
N VAL A 115 20.17 -6.03 5.52
CA VAL A 115 21.45 -5.44 5.97
C VAL A 115 22.59 -6.23 5.35
N SER A 116 23.48 -5.57 4.66
CA SER A 116 24.67 -6.16 4.03
C SER A 116 25.90 -5.31 4.23
N THR A 117 27.07 -5.93 4.12
CA THR A 117 28.35 -5.21 4.14
C THR A 117 28.81 -5.01 2.70
N GLY A 118 29.00 -3.76 2.32
CA GLY A 118 29.52 -3.37 1.03
C GLY A 118 31.06 -3.27 1.01
N SER A 119 31.61 -2.78 -0.08
CA SER A 119 33.05 -2.56 -0.23
C SER A 119 33.57 -1.56 0.82
N GLY A 120 34.61 -1.92 1.54
CA GLY A 120 35.20 -1.08 2.61
C GLY A 120 34.42 -1.07 3.92
N ASP A 121 33.81 -2.21 4.28
CA ASP A 121 32.98 -2.42 5.50
C ASP A 121 31.82 -1.45 5.67
N LYS A 122 31.40 -0.79 4.59
CA LYS A 122 30.25 0.10 4.61
C LYS A 122 28.97 -0.71 4.75
N ARG A 123 28.17 -0.41 5.78
CA ARG A 123 26.84 -0.97 5.97
C ARG A 123 25.89 -0.45 4.87
N ILE A 124 25.19 -1.37 4.22
CA ILE A 124 24.19 -1.09 3.20
C ILE A 124 22.86 -1.69 3.66
N GLU A 125 21.81 -0.89 3.62
CA GLU A 125 20.46 -1.28 4.02
C GLU A 125 19.52 -1.08 2.85
N LYS A 126 18.70 -2.10 2.55
CA LYS A 126 17.69 -2.06 1.52
C LYS A 126 16.33 -2.43 2.09
N PHE A 127 15.33 -1.65 1.74
CA PHE A 127 13.98 -1.81 2.25
C PHE A 127 13.06 -2.33 1.14
N TYR A 128 12.30 -3.37 1.47
CA TYR A 128 11.29 -3.99 0.64
C TYR A 128 9.98 -3.97 1.41
N VAL A 129 8.84 -3.86 0.71
CA VAL A 129 7.54 -3.84 1.37
C VAL A 129 6.55 -4.67 0.59
N ASN A 130 5.87 -5.56 1.29
CA ASN A 130 4.74 -6.33 0.77
C ASN A 130 3.55 -6.13 1.69
N ILE A 131 2.42 -5.70 1.13
CA ILE A 131 1.18 -5.45 1.86
C ILE A 131 -0.03 -6.02 1.10
N GLY A 132 -1.09 -6.30 1.83
CA GLY A 132 -2.37 -6.73 1.28
C GLY A 132 -3.56 -6.22 2.09
N ASP A 133 -4.73 -6.10 1.44
CA ASP A 133 -5.98 -5.60 2.02
C ASP A 133 -7.12 -6.62 1.96
N SER A 134 -6.82 -7.92 1.89
CA SER A 134 -7.76 -9.03 1.68
C SER A 134 -8.37 -9.17 0.28
N ALA A 135 -8.14 -8.23 -0.63
CA ALA A 135 -8.59 -8.29 -2.02
C ALA A 135 -7.50 -7.90 -3.02
N HIS A 136 -6.56 -7.08 -2.59
CA HIS A 136 -5.43 -6.63 -3.38
C HIS A 136 -4.14 -6.79 -2.57
N ALA A 137 -3.04 -7.10 -3.24
CA ALA A 137 -1.75 -7.22 -2.59
C ALA A 137 -0.61 -6.74 -3.49
N ILE A 138 0.46 -6.25 -2.84
CA ILE A 138 1.78 -6.08 -3.42
C ILE A 138 2.62 -7.21 -2.83
N LYS A 139 3.12 -8.10 -3.70
CA LYS A 139 3.98 -9.25 -3.38
C LYS A 139 5.27 -9.21 -4.20
N ALA A 140 5.73 -8.00 -4.52
CA ALA A 140 6.90 -7.80 -5.35
C ALA A 140 8.18 -7.87 -4.48
N ASP A 141 9.12 -8.76 -4.84
CA ASP A 141 10.44 -8.78 -4.20
C ASP A 141 11.35 -7.70 -4.83
N LYS A 142 10.92 -6.47 -4.69
CA LYS A 142 11.58 -5.27 -5.22
C LYS A 142 11.81 -4.25 -4.09
N GLU A 143 12.86 -3.46 -4.22
CA GLU A 143 13.07 -2.31 -3.35
C GLU A 143 11.87 -1.36 -3.42
N TYR A 144 11.40 -0.87 -2.27
CA TYR A 144 10.16 -0.10 -2.16
C TYR A 144 10.10 1.14 -3.06
N SER A 145 11.26 1.75 -3.34
CA SER A 145 11.38 2.90 -4.22
C SER A 145 10.98 2.61 -5.68
N THR A 146 11.15 1.35 -6.10
CA THR A 146 10.90 0.89 -7.47
C THR A 146 9.49 0.33 -7.70
N LEU A 147 8.66 0.28 -6.67
CA LEU A 147 7.27 -0.19 -6.77
C LEU A 147 6.45 0.69 -7.70
N VAL A 148 5.66 0.05 -8.54
CA VAL A 148 4.77 0.68 -9.53
C VAL A 148 3.38 0.06 -9.49
N ARG A 149 2.40 0.73 -10.12
CA ARG A 149 1.00 0.26 -10.24
C ARG A 149 0.85 -1.20 -10.67
N GLY A 150 1.71 -1.66 -11.57
CA GLY A 150 1.69 -3.04 -12.09
C GLY A 150 2.02 -4.11 -11.04
N ASP A 151 2.61 -3.73 -9.91
CA ASP A 151 2.92 -4.64 -8.81
C ASP A 151 1.69 -4.92 -7.91
N VAL A 152 0.59 -4.18 -8.09
CA VAL A 152 -0.67 -4.41 -7.37
C VAL A 152 -1.48 -5.49 -8.09
N THR A 153 -1.69 -6.61 -7.41
CA THR A 153 -2.44 -7.76 -7.91
C THR A 153 -3.69 -8.01 -7.06
N SER A 154 -4.72 -8.59 -7.68
CA SER A 154 -5.88 -9.07 -6.93
C SER A 154 -5.55 -10.37 -6.22
N ILE A 155 -6.07 -10.54 -5.00
CA ILE A 155 -5.99 -11.78 -4.21
C ILE A 155 -7.40 -12.28 -3.90
N ALA A 156 -7.52 -13.60 -3.63
CA ALA A 156 -8.84 -14.20 -3.46
C ALA A 156 -9.40 -14.05 -2.03
N LYS A 157 -8.54 -13.95 -1.02
CA LYS A 157 -8.93 -13.93 0.40
C LYS A 157 -7.84 -13.32 1.29
N GLU A 158 -8.20 -12.97 2.52
CA GLU A 158 -7.29 -12.40 3.52
C GLU A 158 -6.07 -13.30 3.82
N ALA A 159 -6.24 -14.62 3.82
CA ALA A 159 -5.13 -15.57 4.00
C ALA A 159 -4.06 -15.49 2.89
N ASP A 160 -4.37 -14.85 1.76
CA ASP A 160 -3.43 -14.62 0.67
C ASP A 160 -2.63 -13.31 0.85
N ASN A 161 -2.85 -12.55 1.93
CA ASN A 161 -2.03 -11.38 2.27
C ASN A 161 -0.58 -11.82 2.50
N PRO A 162 0.39 -10.93 2.22
CA PRO A 162 1.79 -11.21 2.50
C PRO A 162 2.00 -11.49 4.00
N SER A 163 2.58 -12.64 4.33
CA SER A 163 2.97 -13.03 5.69
C SER A 163 4.49 -13.06 5.81
N ILE A 164 4.98 -12.88 7.03
CA ILE A 164 6.40 -13.07 7.34
C ILE A 164 6.72 -14.56 7.22
N PRO A 165 7.85 -14.92 6.57
CA PRO A 165 8.27 -16.32 6.46
C PRO A 165 8.54 -16.97 7.83
N ASP A 166 8.25 -18.27 7.95
CA ASP A 166 8.54 -19.02 9.17
C ASP A 166 10.04 -19.01 9.49
N GLY A 167 10.37 -18.79 10.75
CA GLY A 167 11.76 -18.72 11.23
C GLY A 167 12.51 -17.44 10.83
N ALA A 168 11.84 -16.44 10.28
CA ALA A 168 12.45 -15.15 9.98
C ALA A 168 12.67 -14.34 11.27
N THR A 169 13.78 -13.59 11.32
CA THR A 169 14.05 -12.65 12.42
C THR A 169 13.13 -11.45 12.31
N THR A 170 12.28 -11.25 13.31
CA THR A 170 11.36 -10.11 13.39
C THR A 170 11.93 -9.00 14.25
N CYS A 171 11.53 -7.77 13.93
CA CYS A 171 11.81 -6.59 14.73
C CYS A 171 10.51 -5.97 15.22
N VAL A 172 10.52 -5.52 16.47
CA VAL A 172 9.41 -4.82 17.13
C VAL A 172 9.85 -3.40 17.49
N GLU A 173 8.92 -2.47 17.50
CA GLU A 173 9.15 -1.08 17.91
C GLU A 173 9.44 -1.02 19.42
N GLN A 174 10.39 -0.17 19.83
CA GLN A 174 10.78 0.06 21.23
C GLN A 174 9.98 1.17 21.86
#